data_357e2fd829ce6c62c5d7b701df2ca627
#
_entry.id   357e2fd829ce6c62c5d7b701df2ca627
#
_cell.length_a   1.000
_cell.length_b   1.000
_cell.length_c   1.000
_cell.angle_alpha   90.00
_cell.angle_beta   90.00
_cell.angle_gamma   90.00
#
_symmetry.space_group_name_H-M   'P 1'
#
loop_
_entity.id
_entity.type
_entity.pdbx_description
1 polymer ?
#
loop_
_entity_poly.entity_id
_entity_poly.type
_entity_poly.pdbx_seq_one_letter_code
_entity_poly.pdbx_strand_id
1 'polypeptide(L)'
;MKWIKFKIKTITEAEDILISTLYDIGLEGAQIEDKVPLTAREKEQMFVDILPDGPEDDGIAYLSFFVEEQEDGSIKVQDTVTDTESVLKQVEEELAGLRDFMDIGEGKITVEETEDLDWINNWKQYFHQFYIDDILVIPSWEEVSTEDQDKMILHIDPGTAFGTGMHETTQLCIRQLRKYIASDTELLDVGTGSGILAILSLMFGAKHAVGTDLDPCALEAVRENMEVNKIPEASFKMLIGNLITDKDVQEEVGFACYDIVVANILADVLTALTPVIVNQLKPGGIYITSGIIDDKEQTVVDAVKAAGLEVLEITYQGEWVSVTAQKKTAERNS
;
A
#
# COMPACT_ATOMS: atom_id res chain seq x y z
N MET A 1 -12.60 17.59 10.10
CA MET A 1 -12.09 18.91 9.68
C MET A 1 -12.86 19.32 8.44
N LYS A 2 -13.16 20.60 8.23
CA LYS A 2 -13.81 21.08 7.00
C LYS A 2 -12.78 21.70 6.09
N TRP A 3 -12.93 21.52 4.81
CA TRP A 3 -12.03 22.03 3.79
C TRP A 3 -12.80 22.75 2.70
N ILE A 4 -12.23 23.81 2.20
CA ILE A 4 -12.70 24.47 0.96
C ILE A 4 -11.84 23.96 -0.19
N LYS A 5 -12.51 23.35 -1.17
CA LYS A 5 -11.88 22.85 -2.40
C LYS A 5 -12.07 23.85 -3.53
N PHE A 6 -10.97 24.35 -4.07
CA PHE A 6 -10.93 25.14 -5.28
C PHE A 6 -10.57 24.21 -6.45
N LYS A 7 -11.54 23.89 -7.31
CA LYS A 7 -11.32 23.05 -8.48
C LYS A 7 -11.30 23.88 -9.75
N ILE A 8 -10.21 23.83 -10.49
CA ILE A 8 -9.95 24.62 -11.72
C ILE A 8 -9.90 23.65 -12.89
N LYS A 9 -10.78 23.90 -13.89
CA LYS A 9 -10.70 23.18 -15.18
C LYS A 9 -9.73 23.89 -16.12
N THR A 10 -8.72 23.18 -16.56
CA THR A 10 -7.62 23.69 -17.39
C THR A 10 -7.26 22.69 -18.51
N ILE A 11 -6.11 22.88 -19.11
CA ILE A 11 -5.49 21.98 -20.08
C ILE A 11 -4.18 21.42 -19.50
N THR A 12 -3.79 20.22 -19.95
CA THR A 12 -2.59 19.53 -19.46
C THR A 12 -1.30 20.34 -19.62
N GLU A 13 -1.19 21.12 -20.71
CA GLU A 13 -0.03 21.98 -20.97
C GLU A 13 0.11 23.16 -19.98
N ALA A 14 -0.96 23.51 -19.24
CA ALA A 14 -0.97 24.65 -18.33
C ALA A 14 -0.85 24.24 -16.85
N GLU A 15 -0.81 22.97 -16.51
CA GLU A 15 -0.83 22.47 -15.13
C GLU A 15 0.31 23.04 -14.28
N ASP A 16 1.55 22.85 -14.70
CA ASP A 16 2.73 23.26 -13.94
C ASP A 16 2.76 24.76 -13.68
N ILE A 17 2.40 25.56 -14.68
CA ILE A 17 2.41 27.02 -14.53
C ILE A 17 1.30 27.48 -13.60
N LEU A 18 0.11 26.88 -13.70
CA LEU A 18 -1.00 27.18 -12.78
C LEU A 18 -0.68 26.80 -11.35
N ILE A 19 -0.11 25.62 -11.13
CA ILE A 19 0.31 25.17 -9.80
C ILE A 19 1.34 26.13 -9.22
N SER A 20 2.35 26.52 -10.01
CA SER A 20 3.39 27.45 -9.57
C SER A 20 2.81 28.85 -9.25
N THR A 21 1.93 29.38 -10.12
CA THR A 21 1.32 30.70 -9.92
C THR A 21 0.43 30.73 -8.68
N LEU A 22 -0.37 29.68 -8.47
CA LEU A 22 -1.28 29.60 -7.34
C LEU A 22 -0.57 29.27 -6.02
N TYR A 23 0.60 28.64 -6.09
CA TYR A 23 1.50 28.50 -4.94
C TYR A 23 1.95 29.87 -4.40
N ASP A 24 2.23 30.84 -5.26
CA ASP A 24 2.66 32.17 -4.87
C ASP A 24 1.59 32.94 -4.06
N ILE A 25 0.31 32.62 -4.26
CA ILE A 25 -0.80 33.17 -3.47
C ILE A 25 -1.21 32.26 -2.30
N GLY A 26 -0.43 31.19 -2.04
CA GLY A 26 -0.55 30.34 -0.87
C GLY A 26 -1.45 29.11 -1.03
N LEU A 27 -1.88 28.77 -2.25
CA LEU A 27 -2.55 27.49 -2.52
C LEU A 27 -1.50 26.42 -2.76
N GLU A 28 -1.15 25.70 -1.71
CA GLU A 28 -0.13 24.66 -1.71
C GLU A 28 -0.75 23.29 -1.98
N GLY A 29 -0.03 22.44 -2.73
CA GLY A 29 -0.41 21.05 -2.97
C GLY A 29 -1.64 20.90 -3.86
N ALA A 30 -1.43 20.72 -5.17
CA ALA A 30 -2.50 20.47 -6.13
C ALA A 30 -2.75 18.97 -6.32
N GLN A 31 -4.00 18.56 -6.25
CA GLN A 31 -4.44 17.29 -6.82
C GLN A 31 -4.69 17.47 -8.30
N ILE A 32 -4.00 16.69 -9.13
CA ILE A 32 -4.13 16.72 -10.60
C ILE A 32 -5.04 15.57 -11.02
N GLU A 33 -6.06 15.88 -11.82
CA GLU A 33 -6.92 14.89 -12.49
C GLU A 33 -6.80 15.12 -13.99
N ASP A 34 -5.99 14.33 -14.67
CA ASP A 34 -5.76 14.37 -16.11
C ASP A 34 -5.84 12.96 -16.73
N LYS A 35 -5.52 12.86 -18.02
CA LYS A 35 -5.41 11.61 -18.77
C LYS A 35 -4.03 11.46 -19.42
N VAL A 36 -3.05 12.21 -18.96
CA VAL A 36 -1.67 12.10 -19.46
C VAL A 36 -1.11 10.72 -19.12
N PRO A 37 -0.60 9.98 -20.12
CA PRO A 37 -0.02 8.68 -19.85
C PRO A 37 1.19 8.78 -18.92
N LEU A 38 1.23 7.94 -17.91
CA LEU A 38 2.34 7.87 -16.97
C LEU A 38 3.65 7.57 -17.69
N THR A 39 4.70 8.30 -17.36
CA THR A 39 6.06 8.05 -17.85
C THR A 39 6.60 6.72 -17.32
N ALA A 40 7.61 6.15 -17.99
CA ALA A 40 8.26 4.92 -17.52
C ALA A 40 8.78 5.05 -16.07
N ARG A 41 9.27 6.23 -15.69
CA ARG A 41 9.78 6.49 -14.34
C ARG A 41 8.66 6.53 -13.29
N GLU A 42 7.52 7.14 -13.61
CA GLU A 42 6.35 7.16 -12.72
C GLU A 42 5.77 5.76 -12.56
N LYS A 43 5.71 4.98 -13.64
CA LYS A 43 5.31 3.57 -13.59
C LYS A 43 6.21 2.74 -12.68
N GLU A 44 7.53 2.94 -12.74
CA GLU A 44 8.48 2.30 -11.84
C GLU A 44 8.25 2.67 -10.36
N GLN A 45 7.83 3.91 -10.09
CA GLN A 45 7.59 4.40 -8.72
C GLN A 45 6.26 3.90 -8.13
N MET A 46 5.31 3.50 -8.97
CA MET A 46 4.00 3.02 -8.50
C MET A 46 4.03 1.58 -7.96
N PHE A 47 5.15 0.85 -8.11
CA PHE A 47 5.30 -0.53 -7.64
C PHE A 47 4.17 -1.46 -8.13
N VAL A 48 3.71 -1.30 -9.37
CA VAL A 48 2.67 -2.10 -10.01
C VAL A 48 3.23 -2.73 -11.28
N ASP A 49 3.14 -4.05 -11.41
CA ASP A 49 3.68 -4.79 -12.57
C ASP A 49 2.90 -4.51 -13.86
N ILE A 50 1.58 -4.34 -13.75
CA ILE A 50 0.70 -4.04 -14.87
C ILE A 50 -0.18 -2.85 -14.50
N LEU A 51 0.05 -1.74 -15.20
CA LEU A 51 -0.86 -0.60 -15.14
C LEU A 51 -1.88 -0.75 -16.28
N PRO A 52 -3.18 -0.64 -15.99
CA PRO A 52 -4.17 -0.61 -17.06
C PRO A 52 -3.88 0.55 -18.00
N ASP A 53 -4.09 0.34 -19.29
CA ASP A 53 -4.04 1.43 -20.26
C ASP A 53 -5.08 2.48 -19.87
N GLY A 54 -4.60 3.69 -19.53
CA GLY A 54 -5.47 4.82 -19.26
C GLY A 54 -6.25 5.25 -20.51
N PRO A 55 -7.32 6.03 -20.36
CA PRO A 55 -7.99 6.64 -21.50
C PRO A 55 -7.01 7.53 -22.28
N GLU A 56 -7.27 7.72 -23.59
CA GLU A 56 -6.48 8.67 -24.39
C GLU A 56 -6.54 10.08 -23.77
N ASP A 57 -5.38 10.75 -23.74
CA ASP A 57 -5.29 12.14 -23.29
C ASP A 57 -6.15 13.04 -24.20
N ASP A 58 -7.11 13.73 -23.61
CA ASP A 58 -7.99 14.68 -24.29
C ASP A 58 -7.56 16.14 -24.10
N GLY A 59 -6.38 16.34 -23.49
CA GLY A 59 -5.81 17.66 -23.22
C GLY A 59 -6.55 18.44 -22.12
N ILE A 60 -7.45 17.80 -21.39
CA ILE A 60 -8.21 18.43 -20.31
C ILE A 60 -7.67 17.98 -18.96
N ALA A 61 -7.43 18.94 -18.08
CA ALA A 61 -7.00 18.70 -16.70
C ALA A 61 -7.91 19.42 -15.69
N TYR A 62 -7.94 18.88 -14.47
CA TYR A 62 -8.53 19.54 -13.32
C TYR A 62 -7.51 19.62 -12.21
N LEU A 63 -7.29 20.82 -11.70
CA LEU A 63 -6.45 21.07 -10.53
C LEU A 63 -7.33 21.35 -9.33
N SER A 64 -7.15 20.62 -8.24
CA SER A 64 -7.91 20.82 -7.01
C SER A 64 -6.95 21.20 -5.88
N PHE A 65 -7.22 22.35 -5.25
CA PHE A 65 -6.49 22.86 -4.09
C PHE A 65 -7.41 22.82 -2.88
N PHE A 66 -6.87 22.45 -1.71
CA PHE A 66 -7.63 22.29 -0.49
C PHE A 66 -7.10 23.24 0.58
N VAL A 67 -8.00 24.00 1.19
CA VAL A 67 -7.67 24.94 2.27
C VAL A 67 -8.56 24.66 3.47
N GLU A 68 -7.96 24.55 4.65
CA GLU A 68 -8.68 24.25 5.90
C GLU A 68 -9.62 25.39 6.29
N GLU A 69 -10.90 25.05 6.55
CA GLU A 69 -11.89 25.95 7.11
C GLU A 69 -11.83 25.93 8.63
N GLN A 70 -11.76 27.11 9.23
CA GLN A 70 -11.76 27.28 10.69
C GLN A 70 -13.20 27.22 11.24
N GLU A 71 -13.34 27.05 12.56
CA GLU A 71 -14.65 26.96 13.22
C GLU A 71 -15.55 28.20 13.01
N ASP A 72 -14.97 29.36 12.70
CA ASP A 72 -15.68 30.61 12.45
C ASP A 72 -16.04 30.84 10.98
N GLY A 73 -15.75 29.85 10.09
CA GLY A 73 -15.99 29.94 8.66
C GLY A 73 -14.91 30.71 7.88
N SER A 74 -13.84 31.17 8.54
CA SER A 74 -12.66 31.70 7.86
C SER A 74 -11.78 30.55 7.33
N ILE A 75 -10.92 30.86 6.36
CA ILE A 75 -9.91 29.91 5.87
C ILE A 75 -8.52 30.42 6.16
N LYS A 76 -7.57 29.50 6.36
CA LYS A 76 -6.17 29.84 6.59
C LYS A 76 -5.34 29.49 5.35
N VAL A 77 -4.80 30.52 4.70
CA VAL A 77 -3.88 30.39 3.56
C VAL A 77 -2.50 30.80 4.03
N GLN A 78 -1.56 29.86 4.06
CA GLN A 78 -0.26 30.02 4.73
C GLN A 78 -0.46 30.48 6.20
N ASP A 79 0.05 31.66 6.55
CA ASP A 79 -0.09 32.23 7.90
C ASP A 79 -1.18 33.32 7.99
N THR A 80 -1.98 33.51 6.93
CA THR A 80 -3.00 34.56 6.86
C THR A 80 -4.39 33.97 6.97
N VAL A 81 -5.19 34.49 7.90
CA VAL A 81 -6.61 34.19 8.01
C VAL A 81 -7.37 35.09 7.04
N THR A 82 -8.20 34.51 6.19
CA THR A 82 -8.95 35.20 5.13
C THR A 82 -10.32 34.52 4.93
N ASP A 83 -11.08 34.96 3.97
CA ASP A 83 -12.36 34.33 3.57
C ASP A 83 -12.24 33.72 2.17
N THR A 84 -13.14 32.77 1.88
CA THR A 84 -13.19 32.03 0.62
C THR A 84 -13.37 32.94 -0.59
N GLU A 85 -14.15 34.02 -0.46
CA GLU A 85 -14.44 34.96 -1.57
C GLU A 85 -13.18 35.74 -1.94
N SER A 86 -12.39 36.16 -0.94
CA SER A 86 -11.12 36.86 -1.14
C SER A 86 -10.10 36.00 -1.87
N VAL A 87 -9.98 34.70 -1.49
CA VAL A 87 -9.08 33.76 -2.16
C VAL A 87 -9.55 33.47 -3.58
N LEU A 88 -10.87 33.24 -3.78
CA LEU A 88 -11.43 33.03 -5.10
C LEU A 88 -11.10 34.20 -6.05
N LYS A 89 -11.25 35.42 -5.56
CA LYS A 89 -10.94 36.62 -6.35
C LYS A 89 -9.45 36.68 -6.71
N GLN A 90 -8.55 36.35 -5.80
CA GLN A 90 -7.12 36.29 -6.10
C GLN A 90 -6.82 35.22 -7.17
N VAL A 91 -7.42 34.05 -7.07
CA VAL A 91 -7.28 32.99 -8.09
C VAL A 91 -7.78 33.48 -9.45
N GLU A 92 -8.94 34.16 -9.51
CA GLU A 92 -9.49 34.73 -10.74
C GLU A 92 -8.57 35.78 -11.35
N GLU A 93 -7.95 36.63 -10.53
CA GLU A 93 -6.99 37.66 -10.95
C GLU A 93 -5.71 37.02 -11.55
N GLU A 94 -5.16 35.99 -10.90
CA GLU A 94 -3.99 35.25 -11.42
C GLU A 94 -4.30 34.51 -12.74
N LEU A 95 -5.45 33.83 -12.81
CA LEU A 95 -5.87 33.16 -14.05
C LEU A 95 -6.10 34.17 -15.19
N ALA A 96 -6.64 35.34 -14.90
CA ALA A 96 -6.80 36.40 -15.91
C ALA A 96 -5.45 36.91 -16.41
N GLY A 97 -4.46 37.09 -15.50
CA GLY A 97 -3.11 37.47 -15.85
C GLY A 97 -2.41 36.43 -16.75
N LEU A 98 -2.57 35.14 -16.44
CA LEU A 98 -1.97 34.07 -17.25
C LEU A 98 -2.54 33.98 -18.66
N ARG A 99 -3.82 34.25 -18.85
CA ARG A 99 -4.48 34.25 -20.19
C ARG A 99 -3.88 35.23 -21.18
N ASP A 100 -3.21 36.30 -20.70
CA ASP A 100 -2.54 37.26 -21.56
C ASP A 100 -1.25 36.68 -22.17
N PHE A 101 -0.71 35.60 -21.60
CA PHE A 101 0.58 35.04 -21.98
C PHE A 101 0.49 33.63 -22.57
N MET A 102 -0.55 32.83 -22.16
CA MET A 102 -0.71 31.47 -22.63
C MET A 102 -2.16 31.01 -22.62
N ASP A 103 -2.43 29.93 -23.33
CA ASP A 103 -3.73 29.24 -23.25
C ASP A 103 -3.78 28.41 -21.94
N ILE A 104 -4.76 28.71 -21.10
CA ILE A 104 -5.04 27.96 -19.88
C ILE A 104 -6.38 27.18 -19.99
N GLY A 105 -6.89 27.01 -21.19
CA GLY A 105 -8.17 26.38 -21.43
C GLY A 105 -9.36 27.18 -20.89
N GLU A 106 -10.38 26.47 -20.39
CA GLU A 106 -11.61 27.11 -19.87
C GLU A 106 -11.32 28.01 -18.66
N GLY A 107 -10.38 27.62 -17.79
CA GLY A 107 -10.04 28.33 -16.55
C GLY A 107 -11.24 28.54 -15.64
N LYS A 108 -12.21 27.60 -15.67
CA LYS A 108 -13.41 27.66 -14.82
C LYS A 108 -13.07 27.18 -13.43
N ILE A 109 -13.42 28.00 -12.43
CA ILE A 109 -13.24 27.68 -11.04
C ILE A 109 -14.58 27.22 -10.45
N THR A 110 -14.54 26.15 -9.67
CA THR A 110 -15.64 25.70 -8.81
C THR A 110 -15.13 25.67 -7.38
N VAL A 111 -15.93 26.19 -6.45
CA VAL A 111 -15.62 26.17 -5.01
C VAL A 111 -16.64 25.27 -4.33
N GLU A 112 -16.16 24.29 -3.58
CA GLU A 112 -16.99 23.31 -2.89
C GLU A 112 -16.50 23.18 -1.43
N GLU A 113 -17.43 23.09 -0.49
CA GLU A 113 -17.10 22.64 0.86
C GLU A 113 -16.94 21.11 0.84
N THR A 114 -15.88 20.59 1.43
CA THR A 114 -15.67 19.16 1.59
C THR A 114 -15.26 18.86 3.04
N GLU A 115 -15.66 17.75 3.54
CA GLU A 115 -15.25 17.28 4.86
C GLU A 115 -14.23 16.15 4.71
N ASP A 116 -13.30 16.04 5.65
CA ASP A 116 -12.32 14.91 5.69
C ASP A 116 -13.02 13.55 5.56
N LEU A 117 -14.25 13.47 6.09
CA LEU A 117 -15.07 12.26 6.05
C LEU A 117 -15.47 11.82 4.64
N ASP A 118 -15.67 12.74 3.72
CA ASP A 118 -16.12 12.41 2.36
C ASP A 118 -14.98 11.83 1.51
N TRP A 119 -13.76 12.29 1.71
CA TRP A 119 -12.59 11.78 0.99
C TRP A 119 -12.03 10.49 1.62
N ILE A 120 -11.87 10.49 2.93
CA ILE A 120 -11.38 9.34 3.70
C ILE A 120 -12.37 8.16 3.66
N ASN A 121 -13.67 8.42 3.56
CA ASN A 121 -14.69 7.37 3.64
C ASN A 121 -15.30 6.96 2.29
N ASN A 122 -15.04 7.71 1.21
CA ASN A 122 -15.67 7.42 -0.09
C ASN A 122 -15.26 6.05 -0.66
N TRP A 123 -14.06 5.58 -0.38
CA TRP A 123 -13.59 4.25 -0.77
C TRP A 123 -14.21 3.13 0.09
N LYS A 124 -14.65 3.41 1.34
CA LYS A 124 -15.29 2.42 2.24
C LYS A 124 -16.55 1.82 1.63
N GLN A 125 -17.29 2.59 0.83
CA GLN A 125 -18.49 2.10 0.15
C GLN A 125 -18.19 1.06 -0.96
N TYR A 126 -16.95 0.94 -1.39
CA TYR A 126 -16.53 -0.02 -2.43
C TYR A 126 -15.83 -1.26 -1.85
N PHE A 127 -15.47 -1.24 -0.56
CA PHE A 127 -14.84 -2.36 0.09
C PHE A 127 -15.87 -3.10 0.96
N HIS A 128 -16.22 -4.30 0.54
CA HIS A 128 -17.18 -5.18 1.21
C HIS A 128 -16.50 -6.46 1.67
N GLN A 129 -17.15 -7.15 2.62
CA GLN A 129 -16.71 -8.46 3.08
C GLN A 129 -16.58 -9.47 1.93
N PHE A 130 -15.59 -10.34 2.04
CA PHE A 130 -15.36 -11.43 1.09
C PHE A 130 -14.74 -12.63 1.80
N TYR A 131 -14.58 -13.73 1.07
CA TYR A 131 -14.03 -14.96 1.65
C TYR A 131 -12.71 -15.34 0.99
N ILE A 132 -11.78 -15.80 1.83
CA ILE A 132 -10.59 -16.53 1.41
C ILE A 132 -10.75 -17.93 2.01
N ASP A 133 -11.23 -18.88 1.20
CA ASP A 133 -11.62 -20.23 1.61
C ASP A 133 -12.67 -20.19 2.75
N ASP A 134 -12.33 -20.55 3.99
CA ASP A 134 -13.19 -20.50 5.17
C ASP A 134 -12.94 -19.26 6.07
N ILE A 135 -12.10 -18.33 5.65
CA ILE A 135 -11.82 -17.10 6.36
C ILE A 135 -12.74 -16.00 5.82
N LEU A 136 -13.52 -15.38 6.70
CA LEU A 136 -14.25 -14.16 6.38
C LEU A 136 -13.33 -12.98 6.57
N VAL A 137 -13.04 -12.24 5.50
CA VAL A 137 -12.38 -10.93 5.55
C VAL A 137 -13.44 -9.86 5.51
N ILE A 138 -13.47 -9.01 6.51
CA ILE A 138 -14.52 -8.02 6.73
C ILE A 138 -13.94 -6.71 7.27
N PRO A 139 -14.35 -5.54 6.77
CA PRO A 139 -13.94 -4.27 7.36
C PRO A 139 -14.57 -4.08 8.75
N SER A 140 -13.93 -3.26 9.60
CA SER A 140 -14.39 -3.05 11.00
C SER A 140 -15.75 -2.38 11.12
N TRP A 141 -16.21 -1.68 10.08
CA TRP A 141 -17.51 -1.00 10.04
C TRP A 141 -18.68 -1.88 9.56
N GLU A 142 -18.43 -3.10 9.10
CA GLU A 142 -19.48 -4.06 8.74
C GLU A 142 -19.75 -5.04 9.88
N GLU A 143 -21.00 -5.47 10.03
CA GLU A 143 -21.39 -6.46 11.04
C GLU A 143 -21.28 -7.88 10.49
N VAL A 144 -20.70 -8.76 11.30
CA VAL A 144 -20.61 -10.19 10.97
C VAL A 144 -22.00 -10.82 11.03
N SER A 145 -22.38 -11.51 9.96
CA SER A 145 -23.67 -12.19 9.90
C SER A 145 -23.75 -13.34 10.93
N THR A 146 -24.98 -13.72 11.33
CA THR A 146 -25.17 -14.85 12.26
C THR A 146 -24.71 -16.17 11.68
N GLU A 147 -24.66 -16.29 10.35
CA GLU A 147 -24.22 -17.50 9.63
C GLU A 147 -22.70 -17.67 9.63
N ASP A 148 -21.96 -16.58 9.91
CA ASP A 148 -20.49 -16.54 9.83
C ASP A 148 -19.80 -16.54 11.20
N GLN A 149 -20.57 -16.54 12.29
CA GLN A 149 -20.01 -16.46 13.65
C GLN A 149 -19.06 -17.61 14.03
N ASP A 150 -19.19 -18.76 13.38
CA ASP A 150 -18.34 -19.94 13.62
C ASP A 150 -17.09 -19.96 12.71
N LYS A 151 -16.94 -18.99 11.79
CA LYS A 151 -15.77 -18.90 10.89
C LYS A 151 -14.61 -18.14 11.55
N MET A 152 -13.43 -18.29 10.95
CA MET A 152 -12.33 -17.39 11.26
C MET A 152 -12.65 -16.02 10.63
N ILE A 153 -12.67 -14.99 11.46
CA ILE A 153 -13.00 -13.63 11.03
C ILE A 153 -11.74 -12.80 11.12
N LEU A 154 -11.34 -12.23 10.01
CA LEU A 154 -10.26 -11.26 9.91
C LEU A 154 -10.85 -9.88 9.61
N HIS A 155 -10.66 -8.94 10.52
CA HIS A 155 -10.97 -7.54 10.26
C HIS A 155 -9.79 -6.87 9.58
N ILE A 156 -10.02 -6.30 8.39
CA ILE A 156 -9.02 -5.49 7.68
C ILE A 156 -9.69 -4.20 7.23
N ASP A 157 -9.17 -3.11 7.71
CA ASP A 157 -9.53 -1.79 7.23
C ASP A 157 -8.52 -1.38 6.16
N PRO A 158 -8.95 -1.32 4.88
CA PRO A 158 -8.11 -0.79 3.82
C PRO A 158 -7.81 0.68 4.15
N GLY A 159 -6.60 0.95 4.55
CA GLY A 159 -6.08 2.30 4.78
C GLY A 159 -5.28 2.80 3.59
N THR A 160 -4.30 3.64 3.87
CA THR A 160 -3.31 4.12 2.89
C THR A 160 -2.26 3.05 2.54
N ALA A 161 -2.14 1.97 3.35
CA ALA A 161 -1.20 0.88 3.11
C ALA A 161 -1.81 -0.20 2.19
N PHE A 162 -0.97 -0.81 1.35
CA PHE A 162 -1.35 -1.92 0.47
C PHE A 162 -1.68 -3.19 1.27
N GLY A 163 -2.60 -4.03 0.73
CA GLY A 163 -2.88 -5.35 1.30
C GLY A 163 -4.27 -5.51 1.94
N THR A 164 -5.32 -5.39 1.13
CA THR A 164 -6.71 -5.66 1.57
C THR A 164 -7.06 -7.15 1.66
N GLY A 165 -6.21 -8.01 1.08
CA GLY A 165 -6.47 -9.46 0.97
C GLY A 165 -7.28 -9.88 -0.26
N MET A 166 -7.86 -8.96 -1.00
CA MET A 166 -8.68 -9.29 -2.19
C MET A 166 -7.82 -9.83 -3.33
N HIS A 167 -6.58 -9.36 -3.45
CA HIS A 167 -5.69 -9.73 -4.54
C HIS A 167 -5.26 -11.19 -4.47
N GLU A 168 -5.15 -11.84 -5.61
CA GLU A 168 -4.80 -13.26 -5.77
C GLU A 168 -3.48 -13.62 -5.09
N THR A 169 -2.49 -12.73 -5.16
CA THR A 169 -1.17 -12.93 -4.58
C THR A 169 -1.22 -13.06 -3.05
N THR A 170 -2.06 -12.24 -2.39
CA THR A 170 -2.27 -12.31 -0.95
C THR A 170 -2.95 -13.63 -0.57
N GLN A 171 -3.97 -14.04 -1.32
CA GLN A 171 -4.68 -15.31 -1.11
C GLN A 171 -3.74 -16.51 -1.27
N LEU A 172 -2.86 -16.48 -2.28
CA LEU A 172 -1.84 -17.51 -2.48
C LEU A 172 -0.91 -17.63 -1.27
N CYS A 173 -0.40 -16.50 -0.74
CA CYS A 173 0.43 -16.49 0.47
C CYS A 173 -0.32 -17.04 1.69
N ILE A 174 -1.57 -16.63 1.90
CA ILE A 174 -2.41 -17.09 3.03
C ILE A 174 -2.58 -18.61 3.01
N ARG A 175 -2.85 -19.19 1.84
CA ARG A 175 -2.99 -20.66 1.70
C ARG A 175 -1.69 -21.38 2.00
N GLN A 176 -0.54 -20.82 1.63
CA GLN A 176 0.75 -21.40 1.94
C GLN A 176 1.08 -21.27 3.44
N LEU A 177 0.89 -20.09 4.03
CA LEU A 177 1.09 -19.87 5.47
C LEU A 177 0.30 -20.88 6.31
N ARG A 178 -0.97 -21.12 5.98
CA ARG A 178 -1.83 -22.07 6.67
C ARG A 178 -1.28 -23.52 6.69
N LYS A 179 -0.49 -23.92 5.69
CA LYS A 179 0.10 -25.26 5.61
C LYS A 179 1.30 -25.43 6.57
N TYR A 180 2.06 -24.37 6.81
CA TYR A 180 3.36 -24.43 7.48
C TYR A 180 3.40 -23.85 8.88
N ILE A 181 2.38 -23.06 9.29
CA ILE A 181 2.34 -22.46 10.62
C ILE A 181 2.09 -23.52 11.68
N ALA A 182 2.89 -23.46 12.76
CA ALA A 182 2.75 -24.21 13.99
C ALA A 182 2.77 -23.27 15.20
N SER A 183 2.46 -23.77 16.39
CA SER A 183 2.31 -22.95 17.61
C SER A 183 3.60 -22.31 18.14
N ASP A 184 4.75 -22.70 17.61
CA ASP A 184 6.07 -22.17 17.95
C ASP A 184 6.70 -21.39 16.80
N THR A 185 5.95 -21.15 15.71
CA THR A 185 6.44 -20.45 14.50
C THR A 185 6.81 -19.01 14.82
N GLU A 186 8.05 -18.65 14.51
CA GLU A 186 8.55 -17.27 14.41
C GLU A 186 8.48 -16.85 12.95
N LEU A 187 7.71 -15.81 12.64
CA LEU A 187 7.43 -15.35 11.28
C LEU A 187 8.12 -14.02 10.98
N LEU A 188 8.64 -13.87 9.77
CA LEU A 188 9.04 -12.59 9.19
C LEU A 188 8.17 -12.29 7.96
N ASP A 189 7.53 -11.12 7.95
CA ASP A 189 6.71 -10.61 6.84
C ASP A 189 7.42 -9.40 6.21
N VAL A 190 7.88 -9.55 4.97
CA VAL A 190 8.68 -8.53 4.27
C VAL A 190 7.83 -7.80 3.25
N GLY A 191 7.71 -6.48 3.38
CA GLY A 191 6.71 -5.70 2.66
C GLY A 191 5.32 -5.95 3.26
N THR A 192 5.21 -5.77 4.58
CA THR A 192 4.04 -6.22 5.34
C THR A 192 2.77 -5.43 5.04
N GLY A 193 2.89 -4.18 4.54
CA GLY A 193 1.76 -3.31 4.20
C GLY A 193 0.76 -3.16 5.34
N SER A 194 -0.48 -3.60 5.14
CA SER A 194 -1.54 -3.61 6.15
C SER A 194 -1.30 -4.58 7.33
N GLY A 195 -0.29 -5.45 7.25
CA GLY A 195 -0.02 -6.51 8.22
C GLY A 195 -0.86 -7.77 8.03
N ILE A 196 -1.63 -7.88 6.98
CA ILE A 196 -2.60 -8.96 6.79
C ILE A 196 -1.98 -10.37 6.90
N LEU A 197 -0.79 -10.60 6.31
CA LEU A 197 -0.14 -11.91 6.33
C LEU A 197 0.38 -12.25 7.72
N ALA A 198 1.00 -11.28 8.40
CA ALA A 198 1.49 -11.44 9.77
C ALA A 198 0.34 -11.64 10.76
N ILE A 199 -0.74 -10.84 10.67
CA ILE A 199 -1.92 -10.95 11.54
C ILE A 199 -2.59 -12.30 11.37
N LEU A 200 -2.85 -12.74 10.12
CA LEU A 200 -3.40 -14.07 9.88
C LEU A 200 -2.49 -15.19 10.37
N SER A 201 -1.18 -15.03 10.23
CA SER A 201 -0.22 -16.00 10.76
C SER A 201 -0.35 -16.17 12.29
N LEU A 202 -0.50 -15.06 13.02
CA LEU A 202 -0.76 -15.10 14.46
C LEU A 202 -2.12 -15.73 14.80
N MET A 203 -3.15 -15.45 14.00
CA MET A 203 -4.47 -16.07 14.14
C MET A 203 -4.45 -17.58 13.84
N PHE A 204 -3.59 -18.04 12.93
CA PHE A 204 -3.33 -19.46 12.68
C PHE A 204 -2.53 -20.14 13.80
N GLY A 205 -2.00 -19.36 14.74
CA GLY A 205 -1.32 -19.85 15.92
C GLY A 205 0.19 -19.66 15.90
N ALA A 206 0.75 -18.87 15.00
CA ALA A 206 2.16 -18.48 15.10
C ALA A 206 2.44 -17.79 16.43
N LYS A 207 3.62 -18.01 16.97
CA LYS A 207 4.00 -17.50 18.29
C LYS A 207 4.31 -16.01 18.28
N HIS A 208 5.01 -15.57 17.24
CA HIS A 208 5.45 -14.20 17.09
C HIS A 208 5.65 -13.85 15.60
N ALA A 209 5.42 -12.59 15.26
CA ALA A 209 5.66 -12.05 13.94
C ALA A 209 6.54 -10.79 14.01
N VAL A 210 7.38 -10.61 13.00
CA VAL A 210 8.08 -9.36 12.71
C VAL A 210 7.69 -8.94 11.31
N GLY A 211 7.29 -7.68 11.14
CA GLY A 211 6.99 -7.08 9.84
C GLY A 211 8.04 -6.03 9.48
N THR A 212 8.41 -5.96 8.21
CA THR A 212 9.23 -4.86 7.69
C THR A 212 8.54 -4.20 6.51
N ASP A 213 8.63 -2.87 6.41
CA ASP A 213 8.13 -2.11 5.26
C ASP A 213 9.02 -0.90 4.99
N LEU A 214 8.98 -0.39 3.75
CA LEU A 214 9.64 0.85 3.37
C LEU A 214 8.78 2.07 3.69
N ASP A 215 7.45 1.90 3.65
CA ASP A 215 6.49 2.97 3.87
C ASP A 215 6.21 3.13 5.38
N PRO A 216 6.49 4.32 5.97
CA PRO A 216 6.14 4.62 7.35
C PRO A 216 4.63 4.49 7.65
N CYS A 217 3.75 4.67 6.67
CA CYS A 217 2.30 4.52 6.83
C CYS A 217 1.89 3.09 7.22
N ALA A 218 2.70 2.08 6.87
CA ALA A 218 2.48 0.69 7.27
C ALA A 218 2.48 0.50 8.80
N LEU A 219 3.23 1.31 9.54
CA LEU A 219 3.28 1.21 11.01
C LEU A 219 1.91 1.49 11.65
N GLU A 220 1.21 2.52 11.18
CA GLU A 220 -0.11 2.88 11.70
C GLU A 220 -1.17 1.89 11.22
N ALA A 221 -1.14 1.50 9.95
CA ALA A 221 -2.06 0.51 9.39
C ALA A 221 -1.98 -0.85 10.13
N VAL A 222 -0.77 -1.35 10.39
CA VAL A 222 -0.56 -2.58 11.17
C VAL A 222 -1.10 -2.43 12.59
N ARG A 223 -0.84 -1.31 13.26
CA ARG A 223 -1.32 -1.07 14.62
C ARG A 223 -2.85 -1.10 14.70
N GLU A 224 -3.53 -0.41 13.77
CA GLU A 224 -4.99 -0.38 13.70
C GLU A 224 -5.57 -1.76 13.40
N ASN A 225 -5.02 -2.47 12.43
CA ASN A 225 -5.46 -3.82 12.08
C ASN A 225 -5.18 -4.84 13.19
N MET A 226 -4.11 -4.69 13.96
CA MET A 226 -3.87 -5.50 15.16
C MET A 226 -4.94 -5.25 16.24
N GLU A 227 -5.29 -3.99 16.49
CA GLU A 227 -6.27 -3.61 17.49
C GLU A 227 -7.65 -4.20 17.19
N VAL A 228 -8.16 -4.05 15.96
CA VAL A 228 -9.47 -4.58 15.58
C VAL A 228 -9.52 -6.10 15.62
N ASN A 229 -8.40 -6.79 15.35
CA ASN A 229 -8.27 -8.25 15.47
C ASN A 229 -7.86 -8.73 16.87
N LYS A 230 -7.70 -7.83 17.84
CA LYS A 230 -7.31 -8.15 19.21
C LYS A 230 -5.98 -8.91 19.30
N ILE A 231 -5.06 -8.62 18.40
CA ILE A 231 -3.71 -9.18 18.40
C ILE A 231 -2.89 -8.47 19.49
N PRO A 232 -2.26 -9.23 20.43
CA PRO A 232 -1.44 -8.61 21.45
C PRO A 232 -0.24 -7.86 20.87
N GLU A 233 0.01 -6.63 21.32
CA GLU A 233 1.11 -5.80 20.82
C GLU A 233 2.48 -6.51 20.92
N ALA A 234 2.68 -7.29 21.99
CA ALA A 234 3.92 -8.04 22.19
C ALA A 234 4.13 -9.19 21.20
N SER A 235 3.12 -9.58 20.41
CA SER A 235 3.22 -10.71 19.47
C SER A 235 3.60 -10.28 18.04
N PHE A 236 3.55 -8.98 17.73
CA PHE A 236 3.91 -8.46 16.42
C PHE A 236 4.77 -7.20 16.54
N LYS A 237 6.01 -7.26 16.08
CA LYS A 237 6.95 -6.13 16.01
C LYS A 237 7.03 -5.60 14.59
N MET A 238 6.89 -4.27 14.41
CA MET A 238 7.09 -3.57 13.13
C MET A 238 8.41 -2.83 13.09
N LEU A 239 9.06 -2.86 11.92
CA LEU A 239 10.27 -2.12 11.61
C LEU A 239 10.12 -1.42 10.25
N ILE A 240 10.48 -0.13 10.21
CA ILE A 240 10.53 0.62 8.94
C ILE A 240 11.96 0.64 8.44
N GLY A 241 12.17 0.20 7.20
CA GLY A 241 13.47 0.22 6.55
C GLY A 241 13.64 -0.84 5.47
N ASN A 242 14.76 -0.74 4.76
CA ASN A 242 15.06 -1.60 3.62
C ASN A 242 15.90 -2.82 4.03
N LEU A 243 15.26 -3.97 4.15
CA LEU A 243 15.94 -5.23 4.52
C LEU A 243 17.02 -5.66 3.52
N ILE A 244 16.96 -5.20 2.25
CA ILE A 244 17.96 -5.56 1.23
C ILE A 244 19.26 -4.80 1.44
N THR A 245 19.20 -3.50 1.73
CA THR A 245 20.35 -2.60 1.72
C THR A 245 20.78 -2.11 3.10
N ASP A 246 19.87 -2.12 4.09
CA ASP A 246 20.12 -1.58 5.42
C ASP A 246 20.56 -2.68 6.39
N LYS A 247 21.82 -2.59 6.81
CA LYS A 247 22.41 -3.57 7.73
C LYS A 247 21.85 -3.44 9.15
N ASP A 248 21.50 -2.25 9.58
CA ASP A 248 20.94 -2.03 10.92
C ASP A 248 19.56 -2.69 11.00
N VAL A 249 18.76 -2.60 9.92
CA VAL A 249 17.48 -3.32 9.81
C VAL A 249 17.69 -4.82 9.79
N GLN A 250 18.69 -5.34 9.05
CA GLN A 250 19.02 -6.77 9.03
C GLN A 250 19.42 -7.29 10.41
N GLU A 251 20.21 -6.51 11.17
CA GLU A 251 20.66 -6.86 12.52
C GLU A 251 19.47 -6.82 13.52
N GLU A 252 18.60 -5.83 13.41
CA GLU A 252 17.44 -5.70 14.28
C GLU A 252 16.36 -6.75 14.01
N VAL A 253 16.16 -7.14 12.75
CA VAL A 253 15.34 -8.28 12.34
C VAL A 253 15.91 -9.58 12.90
N GLY A 254 17.24 -9.75 12.85
CA GLY A 254 17.94 -10.91 13.37
C GLY A 254 18.23 -11.97 12.32
N PHE A 255 19.16 -12.88 12.66
CA PHE A 255 19.65 -13.92 11.75
C PHE A 255 19.31 -15.32 12.26
N ALA A 256 18.93 -16.22 11.36
CA ALA A 256 18.62 -17.62 11.61
C ALA A 256 17.59 -17.83 12.74
N CYS A 257 16.60 -16.94 12.84
CA CYS A 257 15.61 -16.95 13.92
C CYS A 257 14.16 -17.19 13.44
N TYR A 258 13.90 -17.18 12.12
CA TYR A 258 12.56 -17.38 11.58
C TYR A 258 12.35 -18.78 11.02
N ASP A 259 11.20 -19.36 11.37
CA ASP A 259 10.73 -20.62 10.82
C ASP A 259 10.07 -20.40 9.46
N ILE A 260 9.41 -19.25 9.29
CA ILE A 260 8.78 -18.84 8.04
C ILE A 260 9.17 -17.40 7.73
N VAL A 261 9.55 -17.15 6.47
CA VAL A 261 9.62 -15.80 5.90
C VAL A 261 8.61 -15.74 4.76
N VAL A 262 7.73 -14.73 4.78
CA VAL A 262 6.79 -14.46 3.69
C VAL A 262 7.08 -13.10 3.08
N ALA A 263 6.95 -12.98 1.75
CA ALA A 263 7.08 -11.73 1.02
C ALA A 263 6.08 -11.72 -0.15
N ASN A 264 5.13 -10.79 -0.12
CA ASN A 264 4.19 -10.55 -1.20
C ASN A 264 4.49 -9.20 -1.86
N ILE A 265 5.52 -9.18 -2.69
CA ILE A 265 6.09 -7.99 -3.32
C ILE A 265 6.49 -8.29 -4.76
N LEU A 266 6.84 -7.25 -5.54
CA LEU A 266 7.21 -7.39 -6.95
C LEU A 266 8.34 -8.39 -7.20
N ALA A 267 8.25 -9.14 -8.30
CA ALA A 267 9.21 -10.17 -8.68
C ALA A 267 10.66 -9.68 -8.74
N ASP A 268 10.89 -8.47 -9.25
CA ASP A 268 12.24 -7.90 -9.37
C ASP A 268 12.83 -7.57 -7.98
N VAL A 269 11.99 -7.16 -7.04
CA VAL A 269 12.38 -6.94 -5.63
C VAL A 269 12.64 -8.27 -4.94
N LEU A 270 11.81 -9.31 -5.19
CA LEU A 270 12.02 -10.67 -4.67
C LEU A 270 13.38 -11.24 -5.08
N THR A 271 13.82 -11.02 -6.33
CA THR A 271 15.12 -11.50 -6.80
C THR A 271 16.29 -10.87 -6.04
N ALA A 272 16.18 -9.60 -5.68
CA ALA A 272 17.17 -8.90 -4.88
C ALA A 272 17.10 -9.26 -3.38
N LEU A 273 15.90 -9.53 -2.87
CA LEU A 273 15.64 -9.88 -1.47
C LEU A 273 16.10 -11.31 -1.13
N THR A 274 15.87 -12.26 -2.04
CA THR A 274 16.07 -13.69 -1.81
C THR A 274 17.47 -14.04 -1.26
N PRO A 275 18.60 -13.50 -1.77
CA PRO A 275 19.92 -13.77 -1.21
C PRO A 275 20.08 -13.29 0.25
N VAL A 276 19.34 -12.26 0.65
CA VAL A 276 19.38 -11.70 2.01
C VAL A 276 18.59 -12.61 2.96
N ILE A 277 17.36 -12.99 2.57
CA ILE A 277 16.39 -13.74 3.37
C ILE A 277 16.94 -15.08 3.86
N VAL A 278 17.80 -15.72 3.09
CA VAL A 278 18.46 -16.98 3.52
C VAL A 278 19.18 -16.83 4.86
N ASN A 279 19.68 -15.63 5.19
CA ASN A 279 20.37 -15.39 6.47
C ASN A 279 19.38 -15.29 7.65
N GLN A 280 18.16 -14.83 7.43
CA GLN A 280 17.14 -14.72 8.47
C GLN A 280 16.45 -16.06 8.78
N LEU A 281 16.36 -16.95 7.78
CA LEU A 281 15.75 -18.27 7.92
C LEU A 281 16.57 -19.22 8.79
N LYS A 282 15.93 -19.93 9.69
CA LYS A 282 16.47 -21.12 10.36
C LYS A 282 16.80 -22.21 9.33
N PRO A 283 17.73 -23.13 9.64
CA PRO A 283 17.85 -24.38 8.87
C PRO A 283 16.52 -25.14 8.86
N GLY A 284 16.01 -25.50 7.69
CA GLY A 284 14.69 -26.10 7.50
C GLY A 284 13.55 -25.09 7.42
N GLY A 285 13.82 -23.79 7.57
CA GLY A 285 12.83 -22.73 7.48
C GLY A 285 12.24 -22.57 6.08
N ILE A 286 11.02 -22.08 6.01
CA ILE A 286 10.20 -21.95 4.80
C ILE A 286 10.21 -20.51 4.29
N TYR A 287 10.40 -20.34 3.01
CA TYR A 287 10.27 -19.07 2.30
C TYR A 287 9.05 -19.12 1.38
N ILE A 288 8.10 -18.23 1.58
CA ILE A 288 6.86 -18.09 0.80
C ILE A 288 6.92 -16.76 0.08
N THR A 289 6.80 -16.79 -1.25
CA THR A 289 6.80 -15.57 -2.07
C THR A 289 5.56 -15.51 -2.94
N SER A 290 5.05 -14.31 -3.20
CA SER A 290 4.05 -14.01 -4.22
C SER A 290 4.19 -12.54 -4.67
N GLY A 291 3.26 -12.02 -5.47
CA GLY A 291 3.45 -10.78 -6.21
C GLY A 291 4.21 -11.01 -7.51
N ILE A 292 4.11 -12.24 -8.04
CA ILE A 292 4.83 -12.72 -9.20
C ILE A 292 3.81 -12.96 -10.33
N ILE A 293 3.95 -12.23 -11.43
CA ILE A 293 3.21 -12.57 -12.65
C ILE A 293 3.85 -13.78 -13.32
N ASP A 294 3.08 -14.61 -14.02
CA ASP A 294 3.52 -15.89 -14.60
C ASP A 294 4.76 -15.74 -15.50
N ASP A 295 4.86 -14.68 -16.29
CA ASP A 295 6.04 -14.36 -17.11
C ASP A 295 7.35 -14.19 -16.29
N LYS A 296 7.25 -13.86 -15.00
CA LYS A 296 8.39 -13.67 -14.08
C LYS A 296 8.68 -14.89 -13.20
N GLU A 297 7.86 -15.94 -13.25
CA GLU A 297 8.01 -17.15 -12.42
C GLU A 297 9.44 -17.70 -12.47
N GLN A 298 9.95 -17.97 -13.69
CA GLN A 298 11.25 -18.60 -13.84
C GLN A 298 12.38 -17.75 -13.25
N THR A 299 12.28 -16.42 -13.35
CA THR A 299 13.25 -15.48 -12.79
C THR A 299 13.32 -15.60 -11.27
N VAL A 300 12.17 -15.66 -10.59
CA VAL A 300 12.13 -15.83 -9.13
C VAL A 300 12.57 -17.22 -8.71
N VAL A 301 12.15 -18.29 -9.41
CA VAL A 301 12.57 -19.67 -9.16
C VAL A 301 14.09 -19.82 -9.28
N ASP A 302 14.71 -19.18 -10.27
CA ASP A 302 16.16 -19.23 -10.45
C ASP A 302 16.89 -18.48 -9.33
N ALA A 303 16.38 -17.32 -8.89
CA ALA A 303 16.93 -16.60 -7.73
C ALA A 303 16.83 -17.43 -6.44
N VAL A 304 15.69 -18.07 -6.20
CA VAL A 304 15.47 -18.97 -5.05
C VAL A 304 16.47 -20.13 -5.04
N LYS A 305 16.64 -20.80 -6.18
CA LYS A 305 17.61 -21.91 -6.33
C LYS A 305 19.06 -21.42 -6.21
N ALA A 306 19.40 -20.28 -6.79
CA ALA A 306 20.73 -19.69 -6.71
C ALA A 306 21.12 -19.32 -5.26
N ALA A 307 20.14 -18.93 -4.44
CA ALA A 307 20.31 -18.70 -3.00
C ALA A 307 20.45 -19.98 -2.17
N GLY A 308 20.38 -21.17 -2.78
CA GLY A 308 20.54 -22.46 -2.12
C GLY A 308 19.27 -23.01 -1.45
N LEU A 309 18.12 -22.41 -1.74
CA LEU A 309 16.82 -22.90 -1.29
C LEU A 309 16.30 -24.01 -2.22
N GLU A 310 15.54 -24.93 -1.66
CA GLU A 310 14.84 -25.98 -2.40
C GLU A 310 13.41 -25.57 -2.63
N VAL A 311 12.96 -25.46 -3.90
CA VAL A 311 11.56 -25.17 -4.24
C VAL A 311 10.72 -26.39 -3.90
N LEU A 312 9.74 -26.19 -3.03
CA LEU A 312 8.81 -27.23 -2.59
C LEU A 312 7.54 -27.25 -3.44
N GLU A 313 7.00 -26.09 -3.73
CA GLU A 313 5.72 -25.96 -4.42
C GLU A 313 5.65 -24.63 -5.17
N ILE A 314 5.00 -24.64 -6.32
CA ILE A 314 4.60 -23.46 -7.08
C ILE A 314 3.08 -23.53 -7.24
N THR A 315 2.37 -22.48 -6.83
CA THR A 315 0.90 -22.40 -6.90
C THR A 315 0.46 -21.19 -7.70
N TYR A 316 -0.71 -21.30 -8.34
CA TYR A 316 -1.21 -20.32 -9.29
C TYR A 316 -2.63 -19.88 -8.93
N GLN A 317 -2.96 -18.62 -9.19
CA GLN A 317 -4.32 -18.11 -9.19
C GLN A 317 -4.44 -17.02 -10.25
N GLY A 318 -5.22 -17.28 -11.33
CA GLY A 318 -5.19 -16.43 -12.50
C GLY A 318 -3.78 -16.39 -13.14
N GLU A 319 -3.28 -15.22 -13.39
CA GLU A 319 -1.92 -14.94 -13.90
C GLU A 319 -0.85 -14.84 -12.80
N TRP A 320 -1.26 -14.99 -11.53
CA TRP A 320 -0.38 -14.80 -10.39
C TRP A 320 0.19 -16.11 -9.85
N VAL A 321 1.42 -16.02 -9.38
CA VAL A 321 2.22 -17.16 -8.91
C VAL A 321 2.70 -16.94 -7.48
N SER A 322 2.73 -18.05 -6.72
CA SER A 322 3.44 -18.12 -5.44
C SER A 322 4.48 -19.23 -5.49
N VAL A 323 5.70 -18.95 -5.06
CA VAL A 323 6.80 -19.89 -4.95
C VAL A 323 7.09 -20.15 -3.48
N THR A 324 6.94 -21.40 -3.04
CA THR A 324 7.29 -21.84 -1.69
C THR A 324 8.57 -22.68 -1.74
N ALA A 325 9.55 -22.31 -0.92
CA ALA A 325 10.83 -22.95 -0.88
C ALA A 325 11.31 -23.20 0.56
N GLN A 326 12.29 -24.06 0.72
CA GLN A 326 12.86 -24.44 2.02
C GLN A 326 14.37 -24.25 2.06
N LYS A 327 14.87 -23.72 3.16
CA LYS A 327 16.31 -23.73 3.47
C LYS A 327 16.72 -25.12 3.93
N LYS A 328 17.72 -25.71 3.25
CA LYS A 328 18.21 -27.04 3.61
C LYS A 328 18.64 -27.11 5.06
N THR A 329 18.30 -28.19 5.73
CA THR A 329 18.88 -28.50 7.04
C THR A 329 20.36 -28.84 6.84
N ALA A 330 21.23 -28.26 7.69
CA ALA A 330 22.62 -28.69 7.69
C ALA A 330 22.64 -30.21 7.95
N GLU A 331 23.24 -30.99 7.03
CA GLU A 331 23.48 -32.40 7.28
C GLU A 331 24.31 -32.51 8.57
N ARG A 332 23.76 -33.18 9.58
CA ARG A 332 24.58 -33.61 10.71
C ARG A 332 25.60 -34.60 10.16
N ASN A 333 26.81 -34.12 9.93
CA ASN A 333 27.95 -35.05 9.74
C ASN A 333 28.01 -35.94 10.98
N SER A 334 27.55 -37.16 10.79
CA SER A 334 27.60 -38.26 11.79
C SER A 334 29.00 -38.82 11.84
#